data_73f6208330f53c6e08859fd6980fe6e0
#
_entry.id   73f6208330f53c6e08859fd6980fe6e0
#
_cell.length_a   1.000
_cell.length_b   1.000
_cell.length_c   1.000
_cell.angle_alpha   90.00
_cell.angle_beta   90.00
_cell.angle_gamma   90.00
#
_symmetry.space_group_name_H-M   'P 1'
#
loop_
_entity.id
_entity.type
_entity.pdbx_description
1 polymer ?
#
loop_
_entity_poly.entity_id
_entity_poly.type
_entity_poly.pdbx_seq_one_letter_code
_entity_poly.pdbx_strand_id
1 'polypeptide(L)'
;MADPTGARATRHAAVVACLQRDGLSALLVSHLPNIRWLTGFTGSAGVLLVGPAGMTLITDFRYASQAPQEVGPAADVVIERTNVPERLRRAIEAMAPETLGIEAHVLTVREAERLSAGLRSRVVPTSDLVERLRQVKDESEVTAIRSAAALAQEALAAVLPTVAAGDREIDVAARLESALRLRGSEWHPFPTIVASGPRAAMPHARTSSRELRRGELLLIDFGAQVDGYCADITRTVALGPADDRQRTVYQIVREAQRSSREGIRAGMTGREADAIARDQITARGYGEAFGHSLGHGLGLEVHEGPRLAATAEAVLPVGAVVTVEPGIYLPGWGGVRLEDDVWLAADGPALLSDGRTDLIELDL
;
A
#
# COMPACT_ATOMS: atom_id res chain seq x y z
N MET A 1 12.48 6.85 20.06
CA MET A 1 11.54 7.51 19.12
C MET A 1 12.38 8.24 18.09
N ALA A 2 12.18 7.92 16.80
CA ALA A 2 12.86 8.64 15.72
C ALA A 2 12.43 10.13 15.75
N ASP A 3 13.36 11.04 15.39
CA ASP A 3 13.05 12.47 15.29
C ASP A 3 12.21 12.73 14.02
N PRO A 4 10.87 12.89 14.12
CA PRO A 4 10.03 13.10 12.95
C PRO A 4 10.33 14.43 12.23
N THR A 5 10.92 15.39 12.93
CA THR A 5 11.28 16.70 12.38
C THR A 5 12.49 16.59 11.45
N GLY A 6 13.49 15.81 11.84
CA GLY A 6 14.67 15.54 11.00
C GLY A 6 14.32 14.77 9.72
N ALA A 7 13.45 13.76 9.82
CA ALA A 7 12.98 12.99 8.66
C ALA A 7 12.24 13.89 7.65
N ARG A 8 11.32 14.75 8.12
CA ARG A 8 10.55 15.66 7.25
C ARG A 8 11.45 16.69 6.54
N ALA A 9 12.46 17.21 7.22
CA ALA A 9 13.44 18.10 6.61
C ALA A 9 14.25 17.41 5.51
N THR A 10 14.65 16.14 5.73
CA THR A 10 15.33 15.32 4.72
C THR A 10 14.42 15.07 3.51
N ARG A 11 13.15 14.77 3.74
CA ARG A 11 12.14 14.55 2.67
C ARG A 11 11.91 15.81 1.85
N HIS A 12 11.80 16.99 2.50
CA HIS A 12 11.72 18.28 1.81
C HIS A 12 12.95 18.51 0.92
N ALA A 13 14.17 18.32 1.46
CA ALA A 13 15.41 18.47 0.71
C ALA A 13 15.47 17.54 -0.51
N ALA A 14 14.99 16.29 -0.38
CA ALA A 14 14.92 15.34 -1.48
C ALA A 14 13.95 15.79 -2.59
N VAL A 15 12.78 16.36 -2.23
CA VAL A 15 11.84 16.94 -3.21
C VAL A 15 12.48 18.12 -3.91
N VAL A 16 13.14 19.03 -3.20
CA VAL A 16 13.83 20.19 -3.78
C VAL A 16 14.92 19.75 -4.77
N ALA A 17 15.68 18.71 -4.45
CA ALA A 17 16.67 18.13 -5.38
C ALA A 17 16.02 17.57 -6.66
N CYS A 18 14.86 16.92 -6.54
CA CYS A 18 14.08 16.47 -7.70
C CYS A 18 13.59 17.66 -8.54
N LEU A 19 13.09 18.73 -7.90
CA LEU A 19 12.65 19.94 -8.62
C LEU A 19 13.79 20.53 -9.45
N GLN A 20 14.98 20.68 -8.85
CA GLN A 20 16.17 21.21 -9.55
C GLN A 20 16.57 20.36 -10.74
N ARG A 21 16.61 19.03 -10.57
CA ARG A 21 16.94 18.08 -11.66
C ARG A 21 15.94 18.19 -12.81
N ASP A 22 14.65 18.35 -12.51
CA ASP A 22 13.55 18.32 -13.48
C ASP A 22 13.23 19.73 -14.02
N GLY A 23 14.02 20.79 -13.64
CA GLY A 23 13.85 22.17 -14.11
C GLY A 23 12.56 22.83 -13.58
N LEU A 24 12.11 22.46 -12.38
CA LEU A 24 10.94 23.00 -11.72
C LEU A 24 11.35 23.96 -10.60
N SER A 25 10.60 25.06 -10.45
CA SER A 25 10.83 26.07 -9.39
C SER A 25 10.05 25.74 -8.12
N ALA A 26 8.90 25.09 -8.25
CA ALA A 26 8.04 24.67 -7.15
C ALA A 26 7.18 23.46 -7.54
N LEU A 27 6.59 22.80 -6.54
CA LEU A 27 5.62 21.71 -6.71
C LEU A 27 4.36 22.03 -5.91
N LEU A 28 3.20 21.86 -6.53
CA LEU A 28 1.93 21.78 -5.86
C LEU A 28 1.62 20.30 -5.60
N VAL A 29 1.62 19.92 -4.34
CA VAL A 29 1.23 18.59 -3.87
C VAL A 29 -0.23 18.63 -3.43
N SER A 30 -1.05 17.80 -4.04
CA SER A 30 -2.49 17.66 -3.78
C SER A 30 -2.87 16.25 -3.33
N HIS A 31 -1.98 15.28 -3.52
CA HIS A 31 -2.14 13.91 -3.08
C HIS A 31 -1.96 13.82 -1.56
N LEU A 32 -3.02 13.45 -0.84
CA LEU A 32 -3.01 13.45 0.63
C LEU A 32 -1.92 12.55 1.25
N PRO A 33 -1.64 11.35 0.74
CA PRO A 33 -0.50 10.55 1.20
C PRO A 33 0.84 11.27 1.07
N ASN A 34 1.06 12.02 -0.01
CA ASN A 34 2.28 12.83 -0.21
C ASN A 34 2.36 14.00 0.78
N ILE A 35 1.23 14.68 1.04
CA ILE A 35 1.13 15.72 2.05
C ILE A 35 1.46 15.15 3.43
N ARG A 36 0.86 13.99 3.79
CA ARG A 36 1.15 13.30 5.05
C ARG A 36 2.62 12.93 5.18
N TRP A 37 3.22 12.38 4.13
CA TRP A 37 4.63 12.00 4.11
C TRP A 37 5.57 13.18 4.34
N LEU A 38 5.28 14.33 3.74
CA LEU A 38 6.10 15.55 3.85
C LEU A 38 5.88 16.28 5.16
N THR A 39 4.65 16.33 5.68
CA THR A 39 4.28 17.22 6.78
C THR A 39 3.77 16.51 8.03
N GLY A 40 3.33 15.28 7.93
CA GLY A 40 2.60 14.55 8.97
C GLY A 40 1.12 14.90 9.06
N PHE A 41 0.59 15.77 8.21
CA PHE A 41 -0.82 16.14 8.23
C PHE A 41 -1.73 14.96 7.84
N THR A 42 -2.69 14.62 8.70
CA THR A 42 -3.61 13.48 8.53
C THR A 42 -5.02 13.89 8.09
N GLY A 43 -5.26 15.17 7.85
CA GLY A 43 -6.57 15.67 7.43
C GLY A 43 -6.96 15.23 6.02
N SER A 44 -8.26 15.18 5.74
CA SER A 44 -8.82 14.70 4.47
C SER A 44 -8.97 15.82 3.41
N ALA A 45 -8.46 17.03 3.66
CA ALA A 45 -8.47 18.13 2.68
C ALA A 45 -7.30 19.09 2.93
N GLY A 46 -6.52 19.33 1.91
CA GLY A 46 -5.39 20.26 1.93
C GLY A 46 -4.61 20.24 0.64
N VAL A 47 -3.82 21.28 0.41
CA VAL A 47 -2.82 21.34 -0.66
C VAL A 47 -1.51 21.86 -0.06
N LEU A 48 -0.39 21.35 -0.53
CA LEU A 48 0.92 21.74 -0.06
C LEU A 48 1.71 22.36 -1.20
N LEU A 49 2.13 23.60 -1.03
CA LEU A 49 3.04 24.26 -1.95
C LEU A 49 4.47 24.08 -1.45
N VAL A 50 5.31 23.44 -2.25
CA VAL A 50 6.70 23.09 -1.93
C VAL A 50 7.63 23.92 -2.79
N GLY A 51 8.54 24.66 -2.16
CA GLY A 51 9.60 25.40 -2.84
C GLY A 51 10.94 25.27 -2.12
N PRO A 52 12.04 25.80 -2.69
CA PRO A 52 13.37 25.71 -2.07
C PRO A 52 13.46 26.37 -0.68
N ALA A 53 12.66 27.42 -0.43
CA ALA A 53 12.65 28.16 0.83
C ALA A 53 11.83 27.47 1.94
N GLY A 54 10.98 26.50 1.60
CA GLY A 54 10.11 25.81 2.55
C GLY A 54 8.82 25.30 1.94
N MET A 55 7.91 24.91 2.81
CA MET A 55 6.61 24.35 2.45
C MET A 55 5.48 25.16 3.08
N THR A 56 4.35 25.30 2.38
CA THR A 56 3.13 25.94 2.89
C THR A 56 1.94 25.02 2.71
N LEU A 57 1.37 24.55 3.82
CA LEU A 57 0.12 23.77 3.83
C LEU A 57 -1.07 24.73 3.87
N ILE A 58 -1.96 24.65 2.91
CA ILE A 58 -3.22 25.39 2.87
C ILE A 58 -4.36 24.40 3.07
N THR A 59 -5.14 24.58 4.13
CA THR A 59 -6.29 23.72 4.45
C THR A 59 -7.45 24.58 4.94
N ASP A 60 -8.61 23.96 5.20
CA ASP A 60 -9.80 24.69 5.63
C ASP A 60 -9.98 24.71 7.17
N PHE A 61 -11.01 25.42 7.63
CA PHE A 61 -11.26 25.66 9.05
C PHE A 61 -11.48 24.38 9.88
N ARG A 62 -11.89 23.26 9.28
CA ARG A 62 -12.08 21.98 9.97
C ARG A 62 -10.79 21.51 10.64
N TYR A 63 -9.66 21.91 10.10
CA TYR A 63 -8.32 21.51 10.55
C TYR A 63 -7.58 22.63 11.30
N ALA A 64 -8.29 23.70 11.73
CA ALA A 64 -7.66 24.85 12.39
C ALA A 64 -6.88 24.51 13.66
N SER A 65 -7.32 23.49 14.40
CA SER A 65 -6.63 23.00 15.59
C SER A 65 -5.64 21.87 15.29
N GLN A 66 -6.02 20.98 14.38
CA GLN A 66 -5.27 19.76 14.05
C GLN A 66 -4.00 20.05 13.25
N ALA A 67 -4.11 20.82 12.16
CA ALA A 67 -2.99 21.02 11.25
C ALA A 67 -1.76 21.68 11.91
N PRO A 68 -1.88 22.73 12.76
CA PRO A 68 -0.71 23.30 13.44
C PRO A 68 -0.02 22.31 14.40
N GLN A 69 -0.78 21.40 15.02
CA GLN A 69 -0.23 20.41 15.97
C GLN A 69 0.53 19.29 15.24
N GLU A 70 -0.03 18.79 14.13
CA GLU A 70 0.57 17.68 13.37
C GLU A 70 1.75 18.11 12.51
N VAL A 71 1.63 19.27 11.87
CA VAL A 71 2.64 19.80 10.94
C VAL A 71 3.85 20.36 11.69
N GLY A 72 3.61 21.09 12.78
CA GLY A 72 4.67 21.72 13.57
C GLY A 72 5.58 22.61 12.69
N PRO A 73 6.90 22.49 12.81
CA PRO A 73 7.84 23.31 12.05
C PRO A 73 8.09 22.83 10.61
N ALA A 74 7.45 21.73 10.17
CA ALA A 74 7.70 21.15 8.84
C ALA A 74 7.19 22.04 7.70
N ALA A 75 6.11 22.80 7.93
CA ALA A 75 5.56 23.74 6.94
C ALA A 75 4.79 24.86 7.62
N ASP A 76 4.70 26.00 6.94
CA ASP A 76 3.76 27.05 7.33
C ASP A 76 2.32 26.59 7.11
N VAL A 77 1.46 26.73 8.14
CA VAL A 77 0.06 26.31 8.07
C VAL A 77 -0.83 27.52 7.84
N VAL A 78 -1.60 27.49 6.76
CA VAL A 78 -2.59 28.52 6.41
C VAL A 78 -3.98 27.94 6.48
N ILE A 79 -4.80 28.44 7.41
CA ILE A 79 -6.20 28.05 7.56
C ILE A 79 -7.07 29.01 6.73
N GLU A 80 -7.65 28.53 5.65
CA GLU A 80 -8.56 29.29 4.81
C GLU A 80 -10.01 28.96 5.16
N ARG A 81 -10.86 30.00 5.30
CA ARG A 81 -12.25 29.83 5.76
C ARG A 81 -13.28 29.88 4.64
N THR A 82 -12.92 30.44 3.50
CA THR A 82 -13.89 30.80 2.47
C THR A 82 -13.55 30.20 1.09
N ASN A 83 -12.31 30.32 0.65
CA ASN A 83 -11.93 29.95 -0.73
C ASN A 83 -10.47 29.44 -0.81
N VAL A 84 -10.28 28.16 -0.56
CA VAL A 84 -8.96 27.50 -0.64
C VAL A 84 -8.30 27.69 -2.02
N PRO A 85 -8.99 27.52 -3.16
CA PRO A 85 -8.41 27.78 -4.48
C PRO A 85 -7.86 29.19 -4.66
N GLU A 86 -8.57 30.21 -4.22
CA GLU A 86 -8.13 31.60 -4.31
C GLU A 86 -6.92 31.85 -3.37
N ARG A 87 -6.93 31.25 -2.18
CA ARG A 87 -5.79 31.35 -1.25
C ARG A 87 -4.55 30.68 -1.83
N LEU A 88 -4.71 29.53 -2.47
CA LEU A 88 -3.64 28.82 -3.17
C LEU A 88 -3.05 29.70 -4.28
N ARG A 89 -3.90 30.31 -5.11
CA ARG A 89 -3.47 31.20 -6.18
C ARG A 89 -2.60 32.34 -5.65
N ARG A 90 -3.04 33.01 -4.58
CA ARG A 90 -2.25 34.06 -3.92
C ARG A 90 -0.92 33.57 -3.36
N ALA A 91 -0.87 32.35 -2.82
CA ALA A 91 0.37 31.77 -2.32
C ALA A 91 1.35 31.49 -3.48
N ILE A 92 0.86 30.98 -4.60
CA ILE A 92 1.67 30.76 -5.80
C ILE A 92 2.17 32.10 -6.36
N GLU A 93 1.30 33.12 -6.44
CA GLU A 93 1.69 34.46 -6.90
C GLU A 93 2.74 35.13 -5.99
N ALA A 94 2.63 34.92 -4.68
CA ALA A 94 3.60 35.41 -3.71
C ALA A 94 4.96 34.70 -3.81
N MET A 95 4.95 33.38 -4.05
CA MET A 95 6.17 32.60 -4.28
C MET A 95 6.78 32.91 -5.65
N ALA A 96 5.95 33.32 -6.63
CA ALA A 96 6.29 33.65 -8.01
C ALA A 96 7.22 32.62 -8.71
N PRO A 97 6.93 31.33 -8.68
CA PRO A 97 7.75 30.35 -9.35
C PRO A 97 7.67 30.51 -10.87
N GLU A 98 8.79 30.39 -11.58
CA GLU A 98 8.78 30.39 -13.05
C GLU A 98 8.03 29.18 -13.58
N THR A 99 8.31 28.01 -12.98
CA THR A 99 7.69 26.72 -13.33
C THR A 99 7.09 26.08 -12.10
N LEU A 100 5.81 25.69 -12.17
CA LEU A 100 5.07 25.03 -11.12
C LEU A 100 4.72 23.59 -11.56
N GLY A 101 5.35 22.58 -10.94
CA GLY A 101 4.95 21.20 -11.09
C GLY A 101 3.60 20.94 -10.43
N ILE A 102 2.78 20.10 -11.03
CA ILE A 102 1.52 19.61 -10.46
C ILE A 102 1.44 18.08 -10.59
N GLU A 103 0.80 17.40 -9.64
CA GLU A 103 0.61 15.95 -9.65
C GLU A 103 -0.47 15.54 -10.67
N ALA A 104 -0.04 15.04 -11.84
CA ALA A 104 -0.92 14.76 -12.97
C ALA A 104 -1.90 13.60 -12.71
N HIS A 105 -1.60 12.71 -11.79
CA HIS A 105 -2.46 11.56 -11.42
C HIS A 105 -3.55 11.91 -10.40
N VAL A 106 -3.50 13.10 -9.80
CA VAL A 106 -4.44 13.54 -8.76
C VAL A 106 -5.35 14.65 -9.26
N LEU A 107 -4.76 15.71 -9.84
CA LEU A 107 -5.53 16.84 -10.34
C LEU A 107 -6.31 16.46 -11.61
N THR A 108 -7.61 16.72 -11.59
CA THR A 108 -8.39 16.61 -12.81
C THR A 108 -7.98 17.65 -13.85
N VAL A 109 -8.20 17.38 -15.12
CA VAL A 109 -7.93 18.35 -16.21
C VAL A 109 -8.60 19.69 -15.91
N ARG A 110 -9.85 19.68 -15.44
CA ARG A 110 -10.60 20.89 -15.06
C ARG A 110 -9.93 21.70 -13.95
N GLU A 111 -9.37 21.03 -12.94
CA GLU A 111 -8.67 21.69 -11.84
C GLU A 111 -7.35 22.28 -12.32
N ALA A 112 -6.59 21.54 -13.12
CA ALA A 112 -5.34 22.02 -13.71
C ALA A 112 -5.56 23.23 -14.61
N GLU A 113 -6.61 23.24 -15.45
CA GLU A 113 -7.00 24.38 -16.30
C GLU A 113 -7.40 25.60 -15.46
N ARG A 114 -8.21 25.41 -14.42
CA ARG A 114 -8.61 26.49 -13.50
C ARG A 114 -7.43 27.09 -12.74
N LEU A 115 -6.51 26.22 -12.30
CA LEU A 115 -5.29 26.65 -11.63
C LEU A 115 -4.41 27.47 -12.58
N SER A 116 -4.22 26.98 -13.80
CA SER A 116 -3.38 27.65 -14.82
C SER A 116 -3.95 28.98 -15.28
N ALA A 117 -5.28 29.13 -15.26
CA ALA A 117 -5.94 30.34 -15.72
C ALA A 117 -5.55 31.56 -14.87
N GLY A 118 -4.81 32.50 -15.47
CA GLY A 118 -4.37 33.74 -14.83
C GLY A 118 -3.09 33.64 -13.99
N LEU A 119 -2.48 32.48 -13.85
CA LEU A 119 -1.13 32.39 -13.28
C LEU A 119 -0.07 32.84 -14.29
N ARG A 120 0.98 33.50 -13.79
CA ARG A 120 2.18 33.83 -14.60
C ARG A 120 3.12 32.63 -14.73
N SER A 121 3.10 31.72 -13.76
CA SER A 121 3.90 30.52 -13.74
C SER A 121 3.49 29.55 -14.85
N ARG A 122 4.46 28.93 -15.49
CA ARG A 122 4.22 27.80 -16.40
C ARG A 122 3.89 26.57 -15.58
N VAL A 123 2.66 26.09 -15.67
CA VAL A 123 2.21 24.85 -15.00
C VAL A 123 2.67 23.64 -15.81
N VAL A 124 3.34 22.71 -15.14
CA VAL A 124 3.95 21.50 -15.73
C VAL A 124 3.39 20.25 -15.04
N PRO A 125 2.68 19.37 -15.75
CA PRO A 125 2.30 18.07 -15.19
C PRO A 125 3.54 17.22 -14.83
N THR A 126 3.55 16.65 -13.62
CA THR A 126 4.61 15.73 -13.16
C THR A 126 4.01 14.37 -12.86
N SER A 127 4.82 13.32 -12.99
CA SER A 127 4.42 11.95 -12.67
C SER A 127 5.35 11.36 -11.62
N ASP A 128 4.75 10.85 -10.55
CA ASP A 128 5.41 10.04 -9.51
C ASP A 128 6.63 10.71 -8.86
N LEU A 129 6.68 12.06 -8.75
CA LEU A 129 7.85 12.75 -8.22
C LEU A 129 8.06 12.43 -6.73
N VAL A 130 7.02 12.56 -5.92
CA VAL A 130 7.05 12.26 -4.48
C VAL A 130 6.94 10.76 -4.25
N GLU A 131 6.13 10.06 -5.05
CA GLU A 131 5.90 8.61 -4.97
C GLU A 131 7.22 7.83 -5.14
N ARG A 132 8.09 8.24 -6.06
CA ARG A 132 9.43 7.63 -6.21
C ARG A 132 10.29 7.77 -4.97
N LEU A 133 10.18 8.88 -4.25
CA LEU A 133 10.89 9.07 -2.98
C LEU A 133 10.29 8.20 -1.87
N ARG A 134 8.97 8.04 -1.83
CA ARG A 134 8.24 7.20 -0.89
C ARG A 134 8.52 5.71 -1.06
N GLN A 135 9.01 5.27 -2.22
CA GLN A 135 9.40 3.88 -2.41
C GLN A 135 10.48 3.44 -1.43
N VAL A 136 11.37 4.34 -1.03
CA VAL A 136 12.46 4.08 -0.08
C VAL A 136 11.99 4.44 1.32
N LYS A 137 11.70 3.45 2.13
CA LYS A 137 11.21 3.61 3.52
C LYS A 137 12.37 3.85 4.48
N ASP A 138 12.18 4.80 5.38
CA ASP A 138 13.06 4.95 6.54
C ASP A 138 12.68 3.95 7.66
N GLU A 139 13.50 3.86 8.70
CA GLU A 139 13.32 2.95 9.84
C GLU A 139 11.97 3.14 10.56
N SER A 140 11.47 4.37 10.64
CA SER A 140 10.20 4.67 11.29
C SER A 140 9.02 4.18 10.46
N GLU A 141 9.09 4.32 9.14
CA GLU A 141 8.10 3.82 8.20
C GLU A 141 8.04 2.29 8.20
N VAL A 142 9.21 1.64 8.17
CA VAL A 142 9.31 0.17 8.29
C VAL A 142 8.75 -0.33 9.62
N THR A 143 8.98 0.39 10.71
CA THR A 143 8.44 0.04 12.03
C THR A 143 6.92 0.12 12.06
N ALA A 144 6.33 1.15 11.44
CA ALA A 144 4.87 1.30 11.33
C ALA A 144 4.25 0.16 10.50
N ILE A 145 4.84 -0.18 9.34
CA ILE A 145 4.39 -1.30 8.50
C ILE A 145 4.47 -2.62 9.26
N ARG A 146 5.60 -2.88 9.95
CA ARG A 146 5.77 -4.09 10.79
C ARG A 146 4.71 -4.17 11.88
N SER A 147 4.39 -3.05 12.52
CA SER A 147 3.34 -2.99 13.54
C SER A 147 1.96 -3.28 12.94
N ALA A 148 1.67 -2.76 11.75
CA ALA A 148 0.44 -3.05 11.02
C ALA A 148 0.35 -4.55 10.65
N ALA A 149 1.43 -5.14 10.15
CA ALA A 149 1.48 -6.56 9.81
C ALA A 149 1.27 -7.46 11.05
N ALA A 150 1.92 -7.15 12.16
CA ALA A 150 1.75 -7.89 13.42
C ALA A 150 0.30 -7.82 13.92
N LEU A 151 -0.31 -6.61 13.90
CA LEU A 151 -1.70 -6.40 14.29
C LEU A 151 -2.67 -7.19 13.40
N ALA A 152 -2.43 -7.21 12.08
CA ALA A 152 -3.24 -7.98 11.13
C ALA A 152 -3.18 -9.49 11.45
N GLN A 153 -2.01 -10.02 11.71
CA GLN A 153 -1.82 -11.44 12.03
C GLN A 153 -2.45 -11.84 13.36
N GLU A 154 -2.34 -10.99 14.40
CA GLU A 154 -3.02 -11.20 15.68
C GLU A 154 -4.55 -11.19 15.52
N ALA A 155 -5.08 -10.32 14.66
CA ALA A 155 -6.51 -10.29 14.36
C ALA A 155 -6.97 -11.58 13.69
N LEU A 156 -6.24 -12.05 12.66
CA LEU A 156 -6.55 -13.32 12.00
C LEU A 156 -6.46 -14.49 12.97
N ALA A 157 -5.40 -14.59 13.77
CA ALA A 157 -5.22 -15.66 14.75
C ALA A 157 -6.37 -15.75 15.76
N ALA A 158 -6.96 -14.60 16.12
CA ALA A 158 -8.11 -14.56 17.02
C ALA A 158 -9.43 -14.94 16.32
N VAL A 159 -9.55 -14.71 15.00
CA VAL A 159 -10.79 -14.97 14.26
C VAL A 159 -10.87 -16.41 13.75
N LEU A 160 -9.76 -16.99 13.26
CA LEU A 160 -9.76 -18.33 12.67
C LEU A 160 -10.42 -19.39 13.56
N PRO A 161 -10.18 -19.48 14.89
CA PRO A 161 -10.83 -20.45 15.76
C PRO A 161 -12.34 -20.26 15.94
N THR A 162 -12.88 -19.11 15.48
CA THR A 162 -14.31 -18.79 15.59
C THR A 162 -15.09 -19.10 14.31
N VAL A 163 -14.38 -19.50 13.24
CA VAL A 163 -15.01 -19.83 11.96
C VAL A 163 -15.71 -21.19 12.08
N ALA A 164 -16.98 -21.23 11.68
CA ALA A 164 -17.83 -22.43 11.81
C ALA A 164 -18.55 -22.75 10.50
N ALA A 165 -18.98 -23.99 10.36
CA ALA A 165 -19.86 -24.40 9.27
C ALA A 165 -21.18 -23.61 9.30
N GLY A 166 -21.60 -23.09 8.13
CA GLY A 166 -22.79 -22.25 8.00
C GLY A 166 -22.53 -20.75 8.22
N ASP A 167 -21.33 -20.34 8.67
CA ASP A 167 -20.93 -18.94 8.58
C ASP A 167 -20.93 -18.48 7.11
N ARG A 168 -21.26 -17.21 6.88
CA ARG A 168 -21.13 -16.61 5.55
C ARG A 168 -19.75 -15.94 5.41
N GLU A 169 -19.27 -15.80 4.18
CA GLU A 169 -18.01 -15.06 3.91
C GLU A 169 -18.04 -13.68 4.59
N ILE A 170 -19.18 -12.97 4.52
CA ILE A 170 -19.32 -11.63 5.12
C ILE A 170 -19.29 -11.65 6.66
N ASP A 171 -19.71 -12.75 7.30
CA ASP A 171 -19.65 -12.86 8.76
C ASP A 171 -18.21 -13.01 9.25
N VAL A 172 -17.38 -13.74 8.48
CA VAL A 172 -15.93 -13.86 8.74
C VAL A 172 -15.23 -12.52 8.54
N ALA A 173 -15.52 -11.82 7.41
CA ALA A 173 -14.97 -10.48 7.15
C ALA A 173 -15.32 -9.50 8.25
N ALA A 174 -16.57 -9.43 8.67
CA ALA A 174 -17.01 -8.52 9.74
C ALA A 174 -16.33 -8.80 11.08
N ARG A 175 -16.13 -10.09 11.45
CA ARG A 175 -15.36 -10.45 12.65
C ARG A 175 -13.89 -10.02 12.53
N LEU A 176 -13.28 -10.19 11.36
CA LEU A 176 -11.89 -9.81 11.13
C LEU A 176 -11.70 -8.29 11.18
N GLU A 177 -12.54 -7.52 10.48
CA GLU A 177 -12.51 -6.05 10.52
C GLU A 177 -12.74 -5.49 11.93
N SER A 178 -13.67 -6.10 12.69
CA SER A 178 -13.88 -5.77 14.10
C SER A 178 -12.63 -6.09 14.93
N ALA A 179 -12.00 -7.26 14.72
CA ALA A 179 -10.80 -7.67 15.43
C ALA A 179 -9.61 -6.74 15.15
N LEU A 180 -9.44 -6.31 13.90
CA LEU A 180 -8.44 -5.32 13.49
C LEU A 180 -8.66 -3.99 14.22
N ARG A 181 -9.88 -3.48 14.20
CA ARG A 181 -10.22 -2.20 14.84
C ARG A 181 -10.03 -2.23 16.35
N LEU A 182 -10.45 -3.29 17.02
CA LEU A 182 -10.29 -3.45 18.47
C LEU A 182 -8.83 -3.57 18.90
N ARG A 183 -7.93 -3.98 18.03
CA ARG A 183 -6.48 -4.06 18.26
C ARG A 183 -5.74 -2.77 17.94
N GLY A 184 -6.42 -1.76 17.41
CA GLY A 184 -5.84 -0.44 17.16
C GLY A 184 -5.53 -0.13 15.70
N SER A 185 -5.96 -0.95 14.73
CA SER A 185 -5.89 -0.54 13.33
C SER A 185 -6.67 0.75 13.11
N GLU A 186 -6.05 1.75 12.49
CA GLU A 186 -6.71 3.02 12.16
C GLU A 186 -7.85 2.80 11.16
N TRP A 187 -7.64 1.90 10.21
CA TRP A 187 -8.60 1.51 9.18
C TRP A 187 -8.23 0.15 8.58
N HIS A 188 -9.08 -0.42 7.73
CA HIS A 188 -8.72 -1.47 6.79
C HIS A 188 -8.29 -0.78 5.48
N PRO A 189 -7.06 -0.98 4.98
CA PRO A 189 -6.53 -0.22 3.85
C PRO A 189 -7.24 -0.50 2.52
N PHE A 190 -7.94 -1.64 2.44
CA PHE A 190 -8.77 -2.06 1.32
C PHE A 190 -9.94 -2.92 1.80
N PRO A 191 -10.99 -3.14 0.99
CA PRO A 191 -12.10 -4.03 1.35
C PRO A 191 -11.61 -5.46 1.59
N THR A 192 -11.82 -5.99 2.78
CA THR A 192 -11.44 -7.36 3.16
C THR A 192 -12.05 -8.37 2.19
N ILE A 193 -11.22 -9.22 1.60
CA ILE A 193 -11.64 -10.32 0.72
C ILE A 193 -11.76 -11.58 1.57
N VAL A 194 -12.95 -12.17 1.59
CA VAL A 194 -13.19 -13.52 2.09
C VAL A 194 -13.91 -14.28 1.00
N ALA A 195 -13.26 -15.31 0.46
CA ALA A 195 -13.77 -16.10 -0.65
C ALA A 195 -13.60 -17.58 -0.41
N SER A 196 -14.69 -18.35 -0.54
CA SER A 196 -14.72 -19.79 -0.23
C SER A 196 -15.02 -20.65 -1.45
N GLY A 197 -14.47 -21.86 -1.46
CA GLY A 197 -14.68 -22.85 -2.52
C GLY A 197 -14.42 -22.28 -3.92
N PRO A 198 -15.33 -22.45 -4.90
CA PRO A 198 -15.12 -21.95 -6.26
C PRO A 198 -14.89 -20.44 -6.36
N ARG A 199 -15.31 -19.67 -5.37
CA ARG A 199 -15.11 -18.22 -5.37
C ARG A 199 -13.67 -17.82 -5.03
N ALA A 200 -12.93 -18.67 -4.31
CA ALA A 200 -11.51 -18.47 -4.08
C ALA A 200 -10.67 -18.47 -5.38
N ALA A 201 -11.24 -18.93 -6.50
CA ALA A 201 -10.63 -18.81 -7.82
C ALA A 201 -10.72 -17.40 -8.45
N MET A 202 -11.36 -16.45 -7.78
CA MET A 202 -11.45 -15.06 -8.22
C MET A 202 -10.45 -14.22 -7.39
N PRO A 203 -9.32 -13.75 -7.94
CA PRO A 203 -8.29 -13.02 -7.16
C PRO A 203 -8.85 -11.81 -6.41
N HIS A 204 -9.77 -11.06 -7.02
CA HIS A 204 -10.45 -9.90 -6.43
C HIS A 204 -11.93 -10.19 -6.14
N ALA A 205 -12.21 -11.33 -5.52
CA ALA A 205 -13.57 -11.69 -5.12
C ALA A 205 -14.12 -10.64 -4.13
N ARG A 206 -15.33 -10.15 -4.40
CA ARG A 206 -16.04 -9.37 -3.38
C ARG A 206 -16.62 -10.34 -2.35
N THR A 207 -16.35 -10.11 -1.07
CA THR A 207 -16.96 -10.85 0.05
C THR A 207 -18.48 -10.90 -0.11
N SER A 208 -19.07 -12.09 0.07
CA SER A 208 -20.48 -12.34 -0.25
C SER A 208 -21.25 -12.98 0.90
N SER A 209 -22.55 -13.21 0.68
CA SER A 209 -23.40 -13.96 1.62
C SER A 209 -23.31 -15.48 1.44
N ARG A 210 -22.34 -15.99 0.67
CA ARG A 210 -22.15 -17.43 0.49
C ARG A 210 -21.78 -18.09 1.81
N GLU A 211 -22.43 -19.19 2.13
CA GLU A 211 -22.12 -20.01 3.30
C GLU A 211 -20.86 -20.86 3.08
N LEU A 212 -20.03 -20.96 4.09
CA LEU A 212 -18.85 -21.80 4.13
C LEU A 212 -19.24 -23.28 4.19
N ARG A 213 -18.53 -24.10 3.44
CA ARG A 213 -18.80 -25.53 3.38
C ARG A 213 -17.55 -26.34 3.70
N ARG A 214 -17.71 -27.40 4.49
CA ARG A 214 -16.65 -28.36 4.76
C ARG A 214 -16.08 -28.94 3.46
N GLY A 215 -14.75 -29.13 3.41
CA GLY A 215 -14.02 -29.64 2.25
C GLY A 215 -13.62 -28.58 1.23
N GLU A 216 -13.89 -27.31 1.49
CA GLU A 216 -13.49 -26.20 0.62
C GLU A 216 -12.26 -25.46 1.16
N LEU A 217 -11.62 -24.68 0.30
CA LEU A 217 -10.62 -23.68 0.70
C LEU A 217 -11.31 -22.34 1.02
N LEU A 218 -10.78 -21.62 2.00
CA LEU A 218 -11.16 -20.26 2.35
C LEU A 218 -9.94 -19.36 2.20
N LEU A 219 -10.00 -18.47 1.23
CA LEU A 219 -9.02 -17.42 1.00
C LEU A 219 -9.46 -16.16 1.75
N ILE A 220 -8.54 -15.61 2.54
CA ILE A 220 -8.75 -14.39 3.34
C ILE A 220 -7.61 -13.43 3.01
N ASP A 221 -7.94 -12.27 2.43
CA ASP A 221 -7.02 -11.22 2.06
C ASP A 221 -7.45 -9.92 2.73
N PHE A 222 -6.56 -9.34 3.52
CA PHE A 222 -6.88 -8.27 4.46
C PHE A 222 -5.63 -7.52 4.89
N GLY A 223 -5.82 -6.32 5.38
CA GLY A 223 -4.74 -5.50 5.89
C GLY A 223 -5.10 -4.73 7.16
N ALA A 224 -4.09 -4.13 7.76
CA ALA A 224 -4.23 -3.19 8.87
C ALA A 224 -3.51 -1.88 8.54
N GLN A 225 -3.78 -0.84 9.32
CA GLN A 225 -3.13 0.45 9.17
C GLN A 225 -2.69 0.98 10.54
N VAL A 226 -1.40 1.35 10.66
CA VAL A 226 -0.80 1.94 11.86
C VAL A 226 0.03 3.16 11.43
N ASP A 227 -0.19 4.29 12.07
CA ASP A 227 0.42 5.59 11.72
C ASP A 227 0.27 5.93 10.22
N GLY A 228 -0.85 5.48 9.60
CA GLY A 228 -1.15 5.62 8.18
C GLY A 228 -0.48 4.63 7.25
N TYR A 229 0.45 3.82 7.74
CA TYR A 229 1.13 2.80 6.95
C TYR A 229 0.33 1.51 6.93
N CYS A 230 0.21 0.93 5.74
CA CYS A 230 -0.55 -0.27 5.47
C CYS A 230 0.30 -1.53 5.65
N ALA A 231 -0.36 -2.63 6.00
CA ALA A 231 0.10 -3.99 5.78
C ALA A 231 -0.89 -4.69 4.86
N ASP A 232 -0.41 -5.70 4.14
CA ASP A 232 -1.19 -6.50 3.21
C ASP A 232 -0.86 -7.99 3.38
N ILE A 233 -1.86 -8.80 3.71
CA ILE A 233 -1.65 -10.20 4.07
C ILE A 233 -2.76 -11.07 3.51
N THR A 234 -2.38 -12.09 2.76
CA THR A 234 -3.31 -13.15 2.36
C THR A 234 -2.95 -14.48 3.02
N ARG A 235 -3.96 -15.15 3.53
CA ARG A 235 -3.87 -16.55 3.97
C ARG A 235 -5.00 -17.38 3.35
N THR A 236 -4.68 -18.62 2.99
CA THR A 236 -5.66 -19.61 2.56
C THR A 236 -5.68 -20.73 3.58
N VAL A 237 -6.87 -21.12 4.05
CA VAL A 237 -7.08 -22.20 5.01
C VAL A 237 -8.03 -23.26 4.44
N ALA A 238 -7.98 -24.47 4.94
CA ALA A 238 -8.93 -25.53 4.58
C ALA A 238 -10.08 -25.58 5.59
N LEU A 239 -11.28 -25.73 5.09
CA LEU A 239 -12.51 -25.91 5.86
C LEU A 239 -12.74 -27.41 6.11
N GLY A 240 -12.17 -27.94 7.17
CA GLY A 240 -12.01 -29.36 7.46
C GLY A 240 -10.71 -29.95 6.90
N PRO A 241 -10.52 -31.28 6.91
CA PRO A 241 -9.33 -31.92 6.37
C PRO A 241 -9.16 -31.61 4.88
N ALA A 242 -7.96 -31.13 4.51
CA ALA A 242 -7.63 -30.85 3.11
C ALA A 242 -7.48 -32.15 2.32
N ASP A 243 -7.95 -32.19 1.08
CA ASP A 243 -7.69 -33.26 0.15
C ASP A 243 -6.29 -33.20 -0.49
N ASP A 244 -5.89 -34.23 -1.23
CA ASP A 244 -4.57 -34.30 -1.87
C ASP A 244 -4.35 -33.22 -2.91
N ARG A 245 -5.39 -32.79 -3.63
CA ARG A 245 -5.31 -31.71 -4.60
C ARG A 245 -5.11 -30.37 -3.92
N GLN A 246 -5.83 -30.10 -2.86
CA GLN A 246 -5.68 -28.90 -2.04
C GLN A 246 -4.27 -28.79 -1.46
N ARG A 247 -3.76 -29.87 -0.87
CA ARG A 247 -2.39 -29.94 -0.36
C ARG A 247 -1.35 -29.71 -1.45
N THR A 248 -1.53 -30.32 -2.61
CA THR A 248 -0.61 -30.18 -3.75
C THR A 248 -0.56 -28.73 -4.25
N VAL A 249 -1.71 -28.11 -4.53
CA VAL A 249 -1.77 -26.73 -5.01
C VAL A 249 -1.23 -25.76 -3.94
N TYR A 250 -1.61 -25.97 -2.69
CA TYR A 250 -1.13 -25.15 -1.58
C TYR A 250 0.40 -25.20 -1.45
N GLN A 251 0.99 -26.40 -1.52
CA GLN A 251 2.43 -26.58 -1.41
C GLN A 251 3.19 -25.89 -2.56
N ILE A 252 2.66 -25.93 -3.78
CA ILE A 252 3.26 -25.23 -4.93
C ILE A 252 3.30 -23.72 -4.68
N VAL A 253 2.18 -23.11 -4.25
CA VAL A 253 2.12 -21.68 -3.95
C VAL A 253 3.04 -21.34 -2.78
N ARG A 254 3.06 -22.16 -1.73
CA ARG A 254 3.92 -21.97 -0.56
C ARG A 254 5.41 -22.00 -0.92
N GLU A 255 5.84 -22.95 -1.75
CA GLU A 255 7.22 -23.05 -2.23
C GLU A 255 7.59 -21.82 -3.06
N ALA A 256 6.74 -21.39 -3.99
CA ALA A 256 6.94 -20.22 -4.82
C ALA A 256 7.03 -18.94 -3.96
N GLN A 257 6.13 -18.77 -3.00
CA GLN A 257 6.11 -17.64 -2.08
C GLN A 257 7.38 -17.59 -1.22
N ARG A 258 7.77 -18.73 -0.63
CA ARG A 258 8.98 -18.82 0.17
C ARG A 258 10.23 -18.48 -0.64
N SER A 259 10.38 -19.08 -1.82
CA SER A 259 11.54 -18.81 -2.68
C SER A 259 11.60 -17.34 -3.10
N SER A 260 10.44 -16.71 -3.34
CA SER A 260 10.38 -15.29 -3.72
C SER A 260 10.79 -14.38 -2.55
N ARG A 261 10.19 -14.54 -1.36
CA ARG A 261 10.53 -13.69 -0.21
C ARG A 261 11.98 -13.87 0.27
N GLU A 262 12.57 -15.06 0.05
CA GLU A 262 13.99 -15.32 0.35
C GLU A 262 14.92 -14.91 -0.78
N GLY A 263 14.44 -14.83 -2.03
CA GLY A 263 15.25 -14.59 -3.23
C GLY A 263 15.25 -13.15 -3.73
N ILE A 264 14.20 -12.38 -3.47
CA ILE A 264 14.09 -10.99 -3.95
C ILE A 264 15.16 -10.12 -3.27
N ARG A 265 15.82 -9.27 -4.08
CA ARG A 265 16.88 -8.35 -3.60
C ARG A 265 16.71 -6.98 -4.23
N ALA A 266 17.11 -5.96 -3.53
CA ALA A 266 17.36 -4.66 -4.14
C ALA A 266 18.37 -4.79 -5.28
N GLY A 267 18.20 -4.02 -6.35
CA GLY A 267 19.00 -4.10 -7.56
C GLY A 267 18.46 -5.04 -8.65
N MET A 268 17.53 -5.94 -8.31
CA MET A 268 16.76 -6.71 -9.30
C MET A 268 15.71 -5.81 -9.97
N THR A 269 15.34 -6.12 -11.19
CA THR A 269 14.13 -5.56 -11.81
C THR A 269 12.87 -6.21 -11.23
N GLY A 270 11.72 -5.51 -11.29
CA GLY A 270 10.46 -6.11 -10.91
C GLY A 270 10.10 -7.37 -11.69
N ARG A 271 10.55 -7.46 -12.96
CA ARG A 271 10.42 -8.66 -13.80
C ARG A 271 11.23 -9.84 -13.27
N GLU A 272 12.49 -9.62 -12.89
CA GLU A 272 13.33 -10.68 -12.32
C GLU A 272 12.77 -11.19 -10.99
N ALA A 273 12.22 -10.29 -10.15
CA ALA A 273 11.55 -10.64 -8.92
C ALA A 273 10.29 -11.50 -9.17
N ASP A 274 9.43 -11.10 -10.12
CA ASP A 274 8.23 -11.84 -10.52
C ASP A 274 8.56 -13.23 -11.06
N ALA A 275 9.64 -13.36 -11.83
CA ALA A 275 10.08 -14.63 -12.43
C ALA A 275 10.38 -15.70 -11.37
N ILE A 276 10.82 -15.33 -10.17
CA ILE A 276 11.14 -16.31 -9.10
C ILE A 276 9.94 -17.21 -8.79
N ALA A 277 8.75 -16.63 -8.63
CA ALA A 277 7.53 -17.40 -8.38
C ALA A 277 6.92 -17.96 -9.66
N ARG A 278 6.84 -17.14 -10.71
CA ARG A 278 6.16 -17.45 -11.95
C ARG A 278 6.76 -18.69 -12.63
N ASP A 279 8.09 -18.77 -12.71
CA ASP A 279 8.79 -19.88 -13.34
C ASP A 279 8.55 -21.19 -12.56
N GLN A 280 8.56 -21.14 -11.23
CA GLN A 280 8.26 -22.30 -10.38
C GLN A 280 6.82 -22.82 -10.58
N ILE A 281 5.85 -21.90 -10.56
CA ILE A 281 4.43 -22.26 -10.75
C ILE A 281 4.23 -22.82 -12.17
N THR A 282 4.88 -22.22 -13.19
CA THR A 282 4.84 -22.67 -14.58
C THR A 282 5.45 -24.05 -14.74
N ALA A 283 6.62 -24.32 -14.14
CA ALA A 283 7.28 -25.62 -14.17
C ALA A 283 6.43 -26.75 -13.53
N ARG A 284 5.51 -26.39 -12.64
CA ARG A 284 4.53 -27.32 -12.03
C ARG A 284 3.23 -27.44 -12.85
N GLY A 285 3.13 -26.81 -14.04
CA GLY A 285 1.98 -26.88 -14.94
C GLY A 285 0.82 -25.93 -14.62
N TYR A 286 1.04 -24.92 -13.76
CA TYR A 286 0.00 -23.97 -13.33
C TYR A 286 0.25 -22.53 -13.81
N GLY A 287 1.14 -22.32 -14.79
CA GLY A 287 1.50 -20.96 -15.26
C GLY A 287 0.30 -20.12 -15.68
N GLU A 288 -0.65 -20.69 -16.42
CA GLU A 288 -1.89 -20.01 -16.84
C GLU A 288 -2.84 -19.68 -15.67
N ALA A 289 -2.69 -20.36 -14.53
CA ALA A 289 -3.50 -20.16 -13.35
C ALA A 289 -2.93 -19.08 -12.39
N PHE A 290 -1.75 -18.51 -12.70
CA PHE A 290 -1.16 -17.38 -12.00
C PHE A 290 -1.23 -16.12 -12.87
N GLY A 291 -2.38 -15.47 -12.87
CA GLY A 291 -2.75 -14.41 -13.83
C GLY A 291 -2.48 -12.98 -13.39
N HIS A 292 -1.88 -12.72 -12.22
CA HIS A 292 -1.53 -11.38 -11.75
C HIS A 292 -0.02 -11.21 -11.48
N SER A 293 0.41 -10.02 -11.08
CA SER A 293 1.79 -9.73 -10.67
C SER A 293 2.16 -10.45 -9.37
N LEU A 294 3.45 -10.72 -9.16
CA LEU A 294 3.92 -11.28 -7.90
C LEU A 294 3.65 -10.35 -6.70
N GLY A 295 3.60 -9.03 -6.94
CA GLY A 295 3.34 -8.07 -5.88
C GLY A 295 3.56 -6.63 -6.30
N HIS A 296 3.47 -5.75 -5.32
CA HIS A 296 3.56 -4.30 -5.45
C HIS A 296 4.26 -3.69 -4.25
N GLY A 297 4.65 -2.41 -4.36
CA GLY A 297 5.09 -1.64 -3.22
C GLY A 297 3.93 -1.31 -2.28
N LEU A 298 4.27 -1.11 -1.03
CA LEU A 298 3.28 -0.76 -0.01
C LEU A 298 3.88 0.25 0.97
N GLY A 299 3.02 1.10 1.56
CA GLY A 299 3.41 2.15 2.47
C GLY A 299 2.22 2.93 3.01
N LEU A 300 2.16 4.23 2.74
CA LEU A 300 0.98 5.05 3.05
C LEU A 300 -0.23 4.70 2.17
N GLU A 301 0.00 4.06 1.06
CA GLU A 301 -1.02 3.45 0.22
C GLU A 301 -0.77 1.94 0.14
N VAL A 302 -1.84 1.16 0.06
CA VAL A 302 -1.69 -0.29 -0.10
C VAL A 302 -1.01 -0.63 -1.41
N HIS A 303 -1.34 0.09 -2.49
CA HIS A 303 -0.70 -0.07 -3.79
C HIS A 303 0.14 1.15 -4.13
N GLU A 304 1.45 1.01 -4.08
CA GLU A 304 2.39 2.02 -4.57
C GLU A 304 3.56 1.36 -5.33
N GLY A 305 4.53 2.13 -5.77
CA GLY A 305 5.74 1.56 -6.38
C GLY A 305 6.69 0.96 -5.33
N PRO A 306 7.57 0.03 -5.75
CA PRO A 306 7.73 -0.51 -7.12
C PRO A 306 6.78 -1.67 -7.43
N ARG A 307 6.63 -2.05 -8.70
CA ARG A 307 5.84 -3.23 -9.12
C ARG A 307 6.73 -4.44 -9.32
N LEU A 308 6.25 -5.62 -8.92
CA LEU A 308 6.87 -6.93 -9.16
C LEU A 308 6.02 -7.70 -10.16
N ALA A 309 6.24 -7.47 -11.45
CA ALA A 309 5.40 -8.00 -12.52
C ALA A 309 6.25 -8.37 -13.73
N ALA A 310 5.77 -9.30 -14.56
CA ALA A 310 6.46 -9.78 -15.76
C ALA A 310 6.84 -8.65 -16.77
N THR A 311 6.22 -7.48 -16.66
CA THR A 311 6.48 -6.31 -17.51
C THR A 311 7.22 -5.16 -16.80
N ALA A 312 7.62 -5.35 -15.52
CA ALA A 312 8.22 -4.29 -14.71
C ALA A 312 9.75 -4.26 -14.89
N GLU A 313 10.25 -3.30 -15.65
CA GLU A 313 11.69 -3.12 -15.92
C GLU A 313 12.39 -2.22 -14.88
N ALA A 314 11.63 -1.55 -14.01
CA ALA A 314 12.20 -0.69 -12.97
C ALA A 314 12.98 -1.53 -11.96
N VAL A 315 14.14 -1.00 -11.56
CA VAL A 315 15.00 -1.62 -10.55
C VAL A 315 14.41 -1.38 -9.17
N LEU A 316 14.35 -2.42 -8.35
CA LEU A 316 13.88 -2.36 -6.96
C LEU A 316 14.92 -1.62 -6.10
N PRO A 317 14.56 -0.50 -5.45
CA PRO A 317 15.52 0.24 -4.63
C PRO A 317 15.75 -0.43 -3.28
N VAL A 318 16.93 -0.21 -2.70
CA VAL A 318 17.19 -0.51 -1.28
C VAL A 318 16.21 0.30 -0.43
N GLY A 319 15.60 -0.31 0.57
CA GLY A 319 14.62 0.32 1.44
C GLY A 319 13.17 0.18 0.96
N ALA A 320 12.91 -0.40 -0.22
CA ALA A 320 11.53 -0.66 -0.63
C ALA A 320 10.86 -1.70 0.27
N VAL A 321 9.57 -1.52 0.51
CA VAL A 321 8.69 -2.57 1.07
C VAL A 321 7.76 -3.02 -0.04
N VAL A 322 7.65 -4.34 -0.22
CA VAL A 322 6.87 -4.96 -1.30
C VAL A 322 6.06 -6.14 -0.77
N THR A 323 4.90 -6.40 -1.39
CA THR A 323 4.16 -7.64 -1.17
C THR A 323 4.78 -8.78 -1.98
N VAL A 324 4.63 -10.01 -1.48
CA VAL A 324 5.00 -11.25 -2.17
C VAL A 324 3.83 -12.20 -2.06
N GLU A 325 3.01 -12.24 -3.11
CA GLU A 325 1.66 -12.80 -3.10
C GLU A 325 1.35 -13.77 -4.26
N PRO A 326 2.19 -14.75 -4.57
CA PRO A 326 1.85 -15.68 -5.64
C PRO A 326 0.56 -16.43 -5.35
N GLY A 327 -0.19 -16.75 -6.43
CA GLY A 327 -1.44 -17.49 -6.30
C GLY A 327 -1.71 -18.42 -7.48
N ILE A 328 -2.51 -19.45 -7.24
CA ILE A 328 -3.03 -20.38 -8.25
C ILE A 328 -4.54 -20.36 -8.14
N TYR A 329 -5.22 -20.04 -9.24
CA TYR A 329 -6.67 -19.89 -9.30
C TYR A 329 -7.25 -20.83 -10.36
N LEU A 330 -8.11 -21.79 -9.93
CA LEU A 330 -8.67 -22.82 -10.78
C LEU A 330 -10.19 -22.65 -10.86
N PRO A 331 -10.72 -22.09 -11.95
CA PRO A 331 -12.16 -21.85 -12.09
C PRO A 331 -13.01 -23.08 -11.82
N GLY A 332 -14.09 -22.91 -11.03
CA GLY A 332 -14.99 -23.98 -10.63
C GLY A 332 -14.48 -24.88 -9.49
N TRP A 333 -13.21 -24.72 -9.07
CA TRP A 333 -12.63 -25.49 -7.96
C TRP A 333 -12.29 -24.60 -6.76
N GLY A 334 -11.41 -23.62 -6.91
CA GLY A 334 -10.94 -22.75 -5.86
C GLY A 334 -9.61 -22.10 -6.20
N GLY A 335 -9.00 -21.46 -5.21
CA GLY A 335 -7.71 -20.80 -5.36
C GLY A 335 -6.92 -20.77 -4.06
N VAL A 336 -5.63 -20.59 -4.19
CA VAL A 336 -4.68 -20.40 -3.10
C VAL A 336 -3.86 -19.14 -3.40
N ARG A 337 -3.81 -18.22 -2.46
CA ARG A 337 -2.83 -17.12 -2.39
C ARG A 337 -2.21 -17.10 -1.00
N LEU A 338 -0.91 -16.88 -0.95
CA LEU A 338 -0.15 -16.67 0.27
C LEU A 338 0.68 -15.41 0.09
N GLU A 339 0.58 -14.49 1.04
CA GLU A 339 1.15 -13.15 0.94
C GLU A 339 1.80 -12.71 2.22
N ASP A 340 2.94 -12.09 2.08
CA ASP A 340 3.69 -11.44 3.14
C ASP A 340 4.31 -10.13 2.65
N ASP A 341 4.50 -9.17 3.57
CA ASP A 341 5.23 -7.93 3.35
C ASP A 341 6.72 -8.14 3.56
N VAL A 342 7.53 -7.69 2.61
CA VAL A 342 9.00 -7.86 2.61
C VAL A 342 9.69 -6.51 2.45
N TRP A 343 10.59 -6.18 3.38
CA TRP A 343 11.47 -5.04 3.28
C TRP A 343 12.78 -5.41 2.57
N LEU A 344 13.14 -4.69 1.53
CA LEU A 344 14.39 -4.89 0.80
C LEU A 344 15.52 -4.09 1.47
N ALA A 345 16.03 -4.60 2.59
CA ALA A 345 17.14 -3.99 3.32
C ALA A 345 18.45 -4.12 2.55
N ALA A 346 19.47 -3.35 2.96
CA ALA A 346 20.77 -3.32 2.28
C ALA A 346 21.52 -4.66 2.35
N ASP A 347 21.28 -5.44 3.40
CA ASP A 347 21.89 -6.75 3.65
C ASP A 347 21.03 -7.92 3.15
N GLY A 348 19.84 -7.65 2.62
CA GLY A 348 18.91 -8.63 2.04
C GLY A 348 17.47 -8.41 2.42
N PRO A 349 16.54 -9.28 1.98
CA PRO A 349 15.14 -9.16 2.29
C PRO A 349 14.87 -9.48 3.77
N ALA A 350 14.08 -8.64 4.41
CA ALA A 350 13.61 -8.84 5.77
C ALA A 350 12.09 -8.95 5.80
N LEU A 351 11.58 -10.02 6.35
CA LEU A 351 10.15 -10.24 6.49
C LEU A 351 9.56 -9.29 7.54
N LEU A 352 8.46 -8.63 7.22
CA LEU A 352 7.75 -7.74 8.15
C LEU A 352 6.58 -8.43 8.85
N SER A 353 6.04 -9.49 8.24
CA SER A 353 5.05 -10.41 8.80
C SER A 353 5.72 -11.59 9.52
N ASP A 354 4.94 -12.50 10.15
CA ASP A 354 5.48 -13.67 10.88
C ASP A 354 5.93 -14.83 9.98
N GLY A 355 5.61 -14.76 8.70
CA GLY A 355 5.95 -15.74 7.68
C GLY A 355 5.34 -17.11 7.85
N ARG A 356 4.38 -17.27 8.73
CA ARG A 356 3.68 -18.55 8.92
C ARG A 356 2.77 -18.83 7.74
N THR A 357 3.16 -19.79 6.92
CA THR A 357 2.44 -20.21 5.72
C THR A 357 2.13 -21.71 5.70
N ASP A 358 2.03 -22.35 6.88
CA ASP A 358 1.54 -23.71 6.99
C ASP A 358 0.04 -23.77 6.70
N LEU A 359 -0.42 -24.84 6.04
CA LEU A 359 -1.85 -25.04 5.78
C LEU A 359 -2.57 -25.29 7.11
N ILE A 360 -3.46 -24.39 7.46
CA ILE A 360 -4.35 -24.51 8.62
C ILE A 360 -5.60 -25.27 8.17
N GLU A 361 -5.93 -26.33 8.86
CA GLU A 361 -7.19 -27.08 8.70
C GLU A 361 -8.11 -26.72 9.86
N LEU A 362 -9.23 -26.06 9.56
CA LEU A 362 -10.19 -25.66 10.58
C LEU A 362 -11.15 -26.84 10.86
N ASP A 363 -11.37 -27.15 12.13
CA ASP A 363 -12.39 -28.10 12.55
C ASP A 363 -13.79 -27.48 12.39
N LEU A 364 -14.52 -27.92 11.35
CA LEU A 364 -15.86 -27.43 11.02
C LEU A 364 -16.92 -28.53 11.13
#